data_c0dd5481d94e55cdaf8d4fc5d78d680c
#
_entry.id   c0dd5481d94e55cdaf8d4fc5d78d680c
#
_cell.length_a   1.000
_cell.length_b   1.000
_cell.length_c   1.000
_cell.angle_alpha   90.00
_cell.angle_beta   90.00
_cell.angle_gamma   90.00
#
_symmetry.space_group_name_H-M   'P 1'
#
loop_
_entity.id
_entity.type
_entity.pdbx_description
1 polymer ?
#
loop_
_entity_poly.entity_id
_entity_poly.type
_entity_poly.pdbx_seq_one_letter_code
_entity_poly.pdbx_strand_id
1 'polypeptide(L)'
;MDGDKIKSPIDCGTPTAYLFMLKLLLNSAVLTNGAKFFTIDIKNFYLNTPMERFEYMRLKMEDIPENVIEKYELKAKEEDGEGYVETRKGTYGLPQAGILAQLFFEKQLKKKGYYKSMYTPGLWLHEW
;
A
#
# COMPACT_ATOMS: atom_id res chain seq x y z
N MET A 1 13.74 -7.34 -8.69
CA MET A 1 13.28 -7.77 -7.35
C MET A 1 12.33 -8.94 -7.56
N ASP A 2 12.72 -10.12 -7.09
CA ASP A 2 11.95 -11.36 -7.31
C ASP A 2 10.87 -11.53 -6.22
N GLY A 3 9.98 -10.55 -6.11
CA GLY A 3 8.92 -10.55 -5.10
C GLY A 3 7.95 -11.73 -5.22
N ASP A 4 7.87 -12.35 -6.40
CA ASP A 4 7.13 -13.57 -6.69
C ASP A 4 7.64 -14.80 -5.92
N LYS A 5 8.89 -14.78 -5.46
CA LYS A 5 9.49 -15.83 -4.64
C LYS A 5 9.17 -15.71 -3.14
N ILE A 6 8.64 -14.56 -2.71
CA ILE A 6 8.26 -14.33 -1.32
C ILE A 6 6.88 -14.94 -1.08
N LYS A 7 6.83 -15.96 -0.21
CA LYS A 7 5.54 -16.53 0.22
C LYS A 7 4.89 -15.64 1.26
N SER A 8 3.79 -15.01 0.89
CA SER A 8 2.96 -14.28 1.86
C SER A 8 2.08 -15.27 2.64
N PRO A 9 2.01 -15.17 3.98
CA PRO A 9 1.11 -15.97 4.79
C PRO A 9 -0.35 -15.52 4.71
N ILE A 10 -0.63 -14.40 4.03
CA ILE A 10 -1.97 -13.81 3.89
C ILE A 10 -2.40 -13.78 2.42
N ASP A 11 -3.70 -13.86 2.19
CA ASP A 11 -4.28 -13.60 0.87
C ASP A 11 -3.99 -12.14 0.49
N CYS A 12 -3.26 -11.94 -0.59
CA CYS A 12 -2.83 -10.63 -1.08
C CYS A 12 -3.86 -9.97 -2.01
N GLY A 13 -5.02 -10.59 -2.23
CA GLY A 13 -6.10 -10.02 -3.03
C GLY A 13 -6.68 -8.76 -2.39
N THR A 14 -6.80 -7.70 -3.18
CA THR A 14 -7.46 -6.46 -2.77
C THR A 14 -8.77 -6.31 -3.52
N PRO A 15 -9.93 -6.26 -2.83
CA PRO A 15 -11.20 -6.08 -3.49
C PRO A 15 -11.30 -4.68 -4.11
N THR A 16 -11.62 -4.63 -5.39
CA THR A 16 -11.82 -3.39 -6.15
C THR A 16 -13.25 -3.26 -6.62
N ALA A 17 -13.76 -2.03 -6.69
CA ALA A 17 -15.10 -1.78 -7.22
C ALA A 17 -15.12 -1.97 -8.74
N TYR A 18 -16.14 -2.64 -9.25
CA TYR A 18 -16.37 -2.76 -10.69
C TYR A 18 -16.80 -1.42 -11.30
N LEU A 19 -16.40 -1.17 -12.54
CA LEU A 19 -16.75 0.06 -13.27
C LEU A 19 -18.28 0.31 -13.31
N PHE A 20 -19.06 -0.74 -13.44
CA PHE A 20 -20.52 -0.64 -13.40
C PHE A 20 -21.03 -0.05 -12.07
N MET A 21 -20.47 -0.50 -10.94
CA MET A 21 -20.84 0.02 -9.61
C MET A 21 -20.45 1.48 -9.45
N LEU A 22 -19.29 1.87 -10.00
CA LEU A 22 -18.87 3.28 -10.02
C LEU A 22 -19.86 4.15 -10.80
N LYS A 23 -20.32 3.70 -11.97
CA LYS A 23 -21.33 4.41 -12.76
C LYS A 23 -22.65 4.55 -12.03
N LEU A 24 -23.12 3.50 -11.36
CA LEU A 24 -24.32 3.55 -10.53
C LEU A 24 -24.18 4.53 -9.36
N LEU A 25 -23.03 4.53 -8.69
CA LEU A 25 -22.73 5.45 -7.59
C LEU A 25 -22.78 6.91 -8.06
N LEU A 26 -22.12 7.21 -9.17
CA LEU A 26 -22.13 8.56 -9.76
C LEU A 26 -23.56 9.01 -10.11
N ASN A 27 -24.32 8.13 -10.75
CA ASN A 27 -25.71 8.43 -11.08
C ASN A 27 -26.57 8.66 -9.83
N SER A 28 -26.44 7.82 -8.82
CA SER A 28 -27.11 7.99 -7.53
C SER A 28 -26.73 9.30 -6.84
N ALA A 29 -25.44 9.66 -6.84
CA ALA A 29 -24.97 10.91 -6.25
C ALA A 29 -25.57 12.15 -6.94
N VAL A 30 -25.69 12.13 -8.28
CA VAL A 30 -26.32 13.22 -9.05
C VAL A 30 -27.81 13.34 -8.75
N LEU A 31 -28.50 12.22 -8.56
CA LEU A 31 -29.95 12.18 -8.32
C LEU A 31 -30.33 12.45 -6.85
N THR A 32 -29.39 12.39 -5.93
CA THR A 32 -29.65 12.57 -4.50
C THR A 32 -29.29 13.98 -4.06
N ASN A 33 -30.29 14.74 -3.62
CA ASN A 33 -30.06 16.10 -3.15
C ASN A 33 -29.14 16.12 -1.92
N GLY A 34 -28.09 16.95 -1.98
CA GLY A 34 -27.09 17.08 -0.92
C GLY A 34 -26.05 15.95 -0.86
N ALA A 35 -26.13 14.93 -1.72
CA ALA A 35 -25.10 13.91 -1.78
C ALA A 35 -23.76 14.49 -2.23
N LYS A 36 -22.68 14.03 -1.59
CA LYS A 36 -21.32 14.39 -1.95
C LYS A 36 -20.58 13.15 -2.38
N PHE A 37 -19.78 13.29 -3.42
CA PHE A 37 -18.94 12.22 -3.97
C PHE A 37 -17.52 12.74 -4.16
N PHE A 38 -16.54 11.92 -3.86
CA PHE A 38 -15.16 12.21 -4.15
C PHE A 38 -14.38 10.92 -4.42
N THR A 39 -13.28 11.05 -5.14
CA THR A 39 -12.28 10.01 -5.33
C THR A 39 -10.96 10.48 -4.77
N ILE A 40 -10.14 9.54 -4.32
CA ILE A 40 -8.81 9.83 -3.77
C ILE A 40 -7.78 8.98 -4.52
N ASP A 41 -6.72 9.62 -4.96
CA ASP A 41 -5.46 8.96 -5.32
C ASP A 41 -4.42 9.25 -4.24
N ILE A 42 -3.80 8.20 -3.71
CA ILE A 42 -2.86 8.34 -2.60
C ILE A 42 -1.43 8.19 -3.12
N LYS A 43 -0.72 9.32 -3.18
CA LYS A 43 0.68 9.33 -3.55
C LYS A 43 1.51 8.45 -2.63
N ASN A 44 2.37 7.62 -3.21
CA ASN A 44 3.28 6.73 -2.49
C ASN A 44 2.55 5.80 -1.49
N PHE A 45 1.40 5.28 -1.90
CA PHE A 45 0.50 4.50 -1.03
C PHE A 45 1.23 3.38 -0.28
N TYR A 46 2.00 2.55 -0.99
CA TYR A 46 2.78 1.48 -0.37
C TYR A 46 3.91 2.01 0.51
N LEU A 47 4.69 2.98 0.02
CA LEU A 47 5.84 3.53 0.72
C LEU A 47 5.48 4.26 2.03
N ASN A 48 4.22 4.62 2.22
CA ASN A 48 3.71 5.21 3.45
C ASN A 48 3.16 4.17 4.43
N THR A 49 3.09 2.91 4.04
CA THR A 49 2.52 1.83 4.84
C THR A 49 3.61 1.13 5.64
N PRO A 50 3.57 1.15 6.97
CA PRO A 50 4.51 0.39 7.79
C PRO A 50 4.27 -1.11 7.63
N MET A 51 5.34 -1.89 7.66
CA MET A 51 5.29 -3.34 7.69
C MET A 51 5.47 -3.84 9.12
N GLU A 52 4.64 -4.80 9.54
CA GLU A 52 4.80 -5.46 10.85
C GLU A 52 5.91 -6.51 10.80
N ARG A 53 6.02 -7.21 9.68
CA ARG A 53 7.11 -8.13 9.36
C ARG A 53 8.01 -7.47 8.31
N PHE A 54 9.27 -7.30 8.64
CA PHE A 54 10.25 -6.73 7.72
C PHE A 54 10.76 -7.78 6.74
N GLU A 55 11.03 -7.34 5.53
CA GLU A 55 11.69 -8.15 4.51
C GLU A 55 13.11 -7.61 4.28
N TYR A 56 14.00 -8.49 3.91
CA TYR A 56 15.39 -8.10 3.63
C TYR A 56 15.64 -8.15 2.13
N MET A 57 16.27 -7.12 1.64
CA MET A 57 16.63 -6.99 0.25
C MET A 57 18.15 -6.99 0.12
N ARG A 58 18.66 -7.88 -0.72
CA ARG A 58 20.07 -7.90 -1.08
C ARG A 58 20.28 -6.94 -2.24
N LEU A 59 21.18 -5.99 -2.07
CA LEU A 59 21.52 -4.99 -3.08
C LEU A 59 23.03 -5.03 -3.32
N LYS A 60 23.45 -4.86 -4.56
CA LYS A 60 24.84 -4.63 -4.86
C LYS A 60 25.26 -3.25 -4.38
N MET A 61 26.43 -3.13 -3.79
CA MET A 61 26.94 -1.85 -3.28
C MET A 61 27.09 -0.81 -4.39
N GLU A 62 27.41 -1.24 -5.62
CA GLU A 62 27.51 -0.38 -6.80
C GLU A 62 26.17 0.28 -7.21
N ASP A 63 25.04 -0.33 -6.84
CA ASP A 63 23.68 0.18 -7.14
C ASP A 63 23.18 1.16 -6.07
N ILE A 64 23.92 1.32 -4.96
CA ILE A 64 23.54 2.20 -3.85
C ILE A 64 24.28 3.53 -3.97
N PRO A 65 23.56 4.68 -3.94
CA PRO A 65 24.20 5.99 -3.96
C PRO A 65 25.18 6.18 -2.80
N GLU A 66 26.35 6.78 -3.08
CA GLU A 66 27.43 6.95 -2.10
C GLU A 66 26.98 7.66 -0.81
N ASN A 67 26.15 8.70 -0.93
CA ASN A 67 25.59 9.42 0.21
C ASN A 67 24.72 8.54 1.13
N VAL A 68 24.13 7.46 0.59
CA VAL A 68 23.36 6.48 1.36
C VAL A 68 24.31 5.50 2.05
N ILE A 69 25.34 5.05 1.32
CA ILE A 69 26.37 4.15 1.85
C ILE A 69 27.05 4.79 3.07
N GLU A 70 27.46 6.06 2.95
CA GLU A 70 28.09 6.80 4.05
C GLU A 70 27.12 7.01 5.22
N LYS A 71 25.91 7.48 4.94
CA LYS A 71 24.91 7.80 5.97
C LYS A 71 24.54 6.61 6.86
N TYR A 72 24.52 5.42 6.29
CA TYR A 72 24.11 4.19 6.99
C TYR A 72 25.27 3.24 7.28
N GLU A 73 26.51 3.69 7.02
CA GLU A 73 27.75 2.93 7.27
C GLU A 73 27.71 1.54 6.62
N LEU A 74 27.19 1.47 5.38
CA LEU A 74 26.91 0.20 4.72
C LEU A 74 28.21 -0.55 4.36
N LYS A 75 29.34 0.14 4.14
CA LYS A 75 30.63 -0.50 3.87
C LYS A 75 31.08 -1.45 4.99
N ALA A 76 30.70 -1.16 6.23
CA ALA A 76 31.02 -2.03 7.38
C ALA A 76 30.16 -3.31 7.43
N LYS A 77 29.10 -3.36 6.61
CA LYS A 77 28.13 -4.47 6.55
C LYS A 77 28.10 -5.14 5.17
N GLU A 78 29.09 -4.82 4.34
CA GLU A 78 29.25 -5.39 3.02
C GLU A 78 29.80 -6.82 3.12
N GLU A 79 29.20 -7.73 2.37
CA GLU A 79 29.67 -9.09 2.16
C GLU A 79 29.71 -9.35 0.64
N ASP A 80 30.86 -9.67 0.11
CA ASP A 80 31.08 -10.01 -1.31
C ASP A 80 30.52 -8.95 -2.31
N GLY A 81 30.67 -7.65 -2.00
CA GLY A 81 30.16 -6.56 -2.85
C GLY A 81 28.67 -6.30 -2.73
N GLU A 82 28.00 -6.93 -1.79
CA GLU A 82 26.56 -6.82 -1.57
C GLU A 82 26.25 -6.40 -0.13
N GLY A 83 25.12 -5.71 0.04
CA GLY A 83 24.58 -5.33 1.34
C GLY A 83 23.15 -5.79 1.53
N TYR A 84 22.80 -6.12 2.77
CA TYR A 84 21.41 -6.44 3.14
C TYR A 84 20.75 -5.22 3.76
N VAL A 85 19.63 -4.80 3.16
CA VAL A 85 18.84 -3.68 3.68
C VAL A 85 17.47 -4.17 4.15
N GLU A 86 17.06 -3.67 5.30
CA GLU A 86 15.78 -4.00 5.90
C GLU A 86 14.67 -3.11 5.30
N THR A 87 13.66 -3.72 4.72
CA THR A 87 12.50 -3.05 4.15
C THR A 87 11.42 -2.91 5.23
N ARG A 88 11.30 -1.70 5.79
CA ARG A 88 10.37 -1.39 6.90
C ARG A 88 9.01 -0.88 6.43
N LYS A 89 8.90 -0.52 5.17
CA LYS A 89 7.66 -0.03 4.55
C LYS A 89 7.33 -0.83 3.32
N GLY A 90 6.05 -0.84 2.96
CA GLY A 90 5.61 -1.48 1.73
C GLY A 90 6.36 -0.92 0.52
N THR A 91 6.81 -1.79 -0.35
CA THR A 91 7.45 -1.43 -1.63
C THR A 91 6.78 -2.15 -2.76
N TYR A 92 6.91 -1.58 -3.97
CA TYR A 92 6.44 -2.25 -5.17
C TYR A 92 7.20 -3.58 -5.36
N GLY A 93 6.48 -4.62 -5.77
CA GLY A 93 7.02 -5.96 -5.94
C GLY A 93 6.92 -6.87 -4.71
N LEU A 94 6.54 -6.37 -3.55
CA LEU A 94 6.20 -7.22 -2.40
C LEU A 94 4.76 -7.71 -2.50
N PRO A 95 4.50 -9.03 -2.45
CA PRO A 95 3.15 -9.58 -2.59
C PRO A 95 2.15 -9.00 -1.59
N GLN A 96 2.58 -8.80 -0.36
CA GLN A 96 1.74 -8.31 0.74
C GLN A 96 1.57 -6.78 0.77
N ALA A 97 2.33 -6.01 -0.02
CA ALA A 97 2.31 -4.55 0.07
C ALA A 97 0.92 -3.97 -0.21
N GLY A 98 0.18 -4.51 -1.17
CA GLY A 98 -1.17 -4.06 -1.53
C GLY A 98 -2.17 -4.24 -0.39
N ILE A 99 -2.24 -5.44 0.18
CA ILE A 99 -3.19 -5.72 1.26
C ILE A 99 -2.85 -4.96 2.54
N LEU A 100 -1.56 -4.83 2.89
CA LEU A 100 -1.14 -4.07 4.06
C LEU A 100 -1.49 -2.59 3.92
N ALA A 101 -1.25 -2.01 2.74
CA ALA A 101 -1.61 -0.63 2.46
C ALA A 101 -3.12 -0.41 2.52
N GLN A 102 -3.91 -1.34 1.97
CA GLN A 102 -5.35 -1.29 2.08
C GLN A 102 -5.83 -1.36 3.53
N LEU A 103 -5.36 -2.31 4.31
CA LEU A 103 -5.75 -2.45 5.72
C LEU A 103 -5.36 -1.22 6.54
N PHE A 104 -4.18 -0.66 6.29
CA PHE A 104 -3.74 0.57 6.92
C PHE A 104 -4.67 1.74 6.57
N PHE A 105 -5.00 1.91 5.29
CA PHE A 105 -5.93 2.94 4.82
C PHE A 105 -7.33 2.78 5.40
N GLU A 106 -7.88 1.57 5.40
CA GLU A 106 -9.16 1.25 6.01
C GLU A 106 -9.23 1.64 7.49
N LYS A 107 -8.14 1.38 8.23
CA LYS A 107 -8.02 1.81 9.63
C LYS A 107 -8.08 3.33 9.78
N GLN A 108 -7.48 4.08 8.84
CA GLN A 108 -7.55 5.55 8.87
C GLN A 108 -8.95 6.05 8.51
N LEU A 109 -9.61 5.47 7.52
CA LEU A 109 -10.98 5.83 7.15
C LEU A 109 -11.95 5.59 8.32
N LYS A 110 -11.88 4.42 8.97
CA LYS A 110 -12.71 4.11 10.14
C LYS A 110 -12.55 5.11 11.28
N LYS A 111 -11.31 5.57 11.53
CA LYS A 111 -11.05 6.61 12.54
C LYS A 111 -11.73 7.95 12.22
N LYS A 112 -12.06 8.18 10.95
CA LYS A 112 -12.74 9.38 10.46
C LYS A 112 -14.25 9.19 10.25
N GLY A 113 -14.83 8.10 10.76
CA GLY A 113 -16.27 7.83 10.69
C GLY A 113 -16.72 7.18 9.39
N TYR A 114 -15.80 6.82 8.49
CA TYR A 114 -16.17 6.09 7.29
C TYR A 114 -16.36 4.60 7.59
N TYR A 115 -17.33 3.98 6.93
CA TYR A 115 -17.60 2.56 7.00
C TYR A 115 -17.73 1.95 5.61
N LYS A 116 -17.41 0.65 5.52
CA LYS A 116 -17.49 -0.08 4.24
C LYS A 116 -18.93 -0.40 3.88
N SER A 117 -19.26 -0.28 2.61
CA SER A 117 -20.48 -0.87 2.07
C SER A 117 -20.45 -2.39 2.22
N MET A 118 -21.55 -2.99 2.69
CA MET A 118 -21.69 -4.45 2.76
C MET A 118 -21.83 -5.11 1.39
N TYR A 119 -22.30 -4.35 0.38
CA TYR A 119 -22.69 -4.89 -0.92
C TYR A 119 -21.73 -4.52 -2.04
N THR A 120 -20.90 -3.51 -1.84
CA THR A 120 -20.05 -2.97 -2.90
C THR A 120 -18.61 -2.91 -2.43
N PRO A 121 -17.74 -3.83 -2.89
CA PRO A 121 -16.31 -3.77 -2.60
C PRO A 121 -15.70 -2.43 -3.01
N GLY A 122 -14.84 -1.88 -2.17
CA GLY A 122 -14.15 -0.60 -2.44
C GLY A 122 -14.99 0.66 -2.22
N LEU A 123 -16.28 0.54 -1.91
CA LEU A 123 -17.13 1.68 -1.57
C LEU A 123 -17.13 1.95 -0.07
N TRP A 124 -16.88 3.20 0.29
CA TRP A 124 -16.93 3.71 1.65
C TRP A 124 -18.02 4.77 1.78
N LEU A 125 -18.69 4.74 2.89
CA LEU A 125 -19.81 5.62 3.22
C LEU A 125 -19.49 6.41 4.48
N HIS A 126 -20.08 7.59 4.62
CA HIS A 126 -19.99 8.42 5.81
C HIS A 126 -21.34 9.08 6.07
N GLU A 127 -21.79 9.08 7.31
CA GLU A 127 -22.96 9.85 7.74
C GLU A 127 -22.50 11.24 8.18
N TRP A 128 -23.12 12.26 7.57
CA TRP A 128 -22.80 13.66 7.85
C TRP A 128 -23.73 14.20 8.95
#